data_09b47c92284c837af1bfa14c38e9cd05
#
_entry.id   09b47c92284c837af1bfa14c38e9cd05
#
_cell.length_a   1.000
_cell.length_b   1.000
_cell.length_c   1.000
_cell.angle_alpha   90.00
_cell.angle_beta   90.00
_cell.angle_gamma   90.00
#
_symmetry.space_group_name_H-M   'P 1'
#
loop_
_entity.id
_entity.type
_entity.pdbx_description
1 polymer ?
#
loop_
_entity_poly.entity_id
_entity_poly.type
_entity_poly.pdbx_seq_one_letter_code
_entity_poly.pdbx_strand_id
1 'polypeptide(L)'
;ARGGAARAAPRVALPERAARWWVSVRYDDLPRDAVRLAKRFLIDTLAAGIAGARTDVVESTIRAAQTGFEGSSGGAVVWGRDLRLPIPQAALVNGTAAHALELDDFGGCGHSGAVVVPVVCALAARGGVSGREALVAILAGYDLAARVLEGAGGYRPHNALGWHSTGTCGSFGAAAAAARMLGLDRERYADALGIAGTFTGGVWAF
;
A
#
# COMPACT_ATOMS: atom_id res chain seq x y z
N ALA A 1 8.33 5.31 -53.07
CA ALA A 1 8.33 4.21 -52.11
C ALA A 1 8.03 4.78 -50.72
N ARG A 2 6.80 4.61 -50.24
CA ARG A 2 6.45 5.00 -48.84
C ARG A 2 6.78 3.81 -47.96
N GLY A 3 7.86 3.92 -47.17
CA GLY A 3 8.21 2.93 -46.17
C GLY A 3 7.11 2.83 -45.13
N GLY A 4 6.41 1.70 -45.09
CA GLY A 4 5.44 1.37 -44.06
C GLY A 4 6.17 1.22 -42.72
N ALA A 5 5.98 2.16 -41.80
CA ALA A 5 6.42 1.99 -40.43
C ALA A 5 5.68 0.77 -39.84
N ALA A 6 6.43 -0.28 -39.52
CA ALA A 6 5.90 -1.44 -38.82
C ALA A 6 5.26 -0.94 -37.51
N ARG A 7 3.93 -1.11 -37.36
CA ARG A 7 3.23 -0.81 -36.09
C ARG A 7 3.84 -1.73 -35.03
N ALA A 8 4.55 -1.14 -34.10
CA ALA A 8 5.00 -1.88 -32.93
C ALA A 8 3.79 -2.57 -32.28
N ALA A 9 3.96 -3.85 -31.90
CA ALA A 9 2.92 -4.59 -31.19
C ALA A 9 2.47 -3.77 -29.96
N PRO A 10 1.16 -3.77 -29.65
CA PRO A 10 0.66 -3.01 -28.51
C PRO A 10 1.39 -3.46 -27.24
N ARG A 11 2.07 -2.53 -26.61
CA ARG A 11 2.72 -2.78 -25.31
C ARG A 11 1.63 -3.07 -24.29
N VAL A 12 1.66 -4.26 -23.69
CA VAL A 12 0.77 -4.60 -22.58
C VAL A 12 0.93 -3.54 -21.48
N ALA A 13 -0.17 -2.95 -21.05
CA ALA A 13 -0.16 -1.89 -20.05
C ALA A 13 0.48 -2.35 -18.74
N LEU A 14 1.15 -1.42 -18.03
CA LEU A 14 1.82 -1.74 -16.77
C LEU A 14 0.88 -2.40 -15.73
N PRO A 15 -0.35 -1.92 -15.51
CA PRO A 15 -1.29 -2.57 -14.59
C PRO A 15 -1.57 -4.03 -14.94
N GLU A 16 -1.75 -4.35 -16.22
CA GLU A 16 -1.99 -5.72 -16.67
C GLU A 16 -0.76 -6.63 -16.46
N ARG A 17 0.44 -6.12 -16.67
CA ARG A 17 1.69 -6.86 -16.43
C ARG A 17 1.86 -7.18 -14.96
N ALA A 18 1.64 -6.18 -14.10
CA ALA A 18 1.70 -6.31 -12.66
C ALA A 18 0.66 -7.31 -12.15
N ALA A 19 -0.59 -7.18 -12.61
CA ALA A 19 -1.67 -8.07 -12.25
C ALA A 19 -1.38 -9.52 -12.65
N ARG A 20 -0.88 -9.73 -13.89
CA ARG A 20 -0.49 -11.07 -14.37
C ARG A 20 0.51 -11.74 -13.46
N TRP A 21 1.51 -10.99 -13.00
CA TRP A 21 2.56 -11.50 -12.13
C TRP A 21 2.02 -11.75 -10.72
N TRP A 22 1.53 -10.72 -10.06
CA TRP A 22 1.19 -10.80 -8.64
C TRP A 22 -0.03 -11.68 -8.32
N VAL A 23 -0.98 -11.86 -9.25
CA VAL A 23 -2.08 -12.83 -9.08
C VAL A 23 -1.56 -14.27 -9.05
N SER A 24 -0.50 -14.58 -9.78
CA SER A 24 0.05 -15.94 -9.85
C SER A 24 1.04 -16.30 -8.74
N VAL A 25 1.69 -15.31 -8.11
CA VAL A 25 2.71 -15.55 -7.08
C VAL A 25 2.12 -16.23 -5.85
N ARG A 26 2.73 -17.32 -5.41
CA ARG A 26 2.39 -18.03 -4.18
C ARG A 26 3.49 -17.82 -3.15
N TYR A 27 3.16 -18.00 -1.88
CA TYR A 27 4.12 -17.88 -0.79
C TYR A 27 5.36 -18.76 -0.98
N ASP A 28 5.16 -19.99 -1.47
CA ASP A 28 6.24 -20.97 -1.64
C ASP A 28 7.15 -20.64 -2.85
N ASP A 29 6.73 -19.74 -3.74
CA ASP A 29 7.54 -19.23 -4.85
C ASP A 29 8.51 -18.12 -4.40
N LEU A 30 8.32 -17.57 -3.21
CA LEU A 30 9.09 -16.44 -2.71
C LEU A 30 10.47 -16.88 -2.20
N PRO A 31 11.53 -16.13 -2.52
CA PRO A 31 12.83 -16.33 -1.89
C PRO A 31 12.74 -16.15 -0.35
N ARG A 32 13.46 -16.96 0.40
CA ARG A 32 13.48 -16.89 1.88
C ARG A 32 13.82 -15.51 2.40
N ASP A 33 14.69 -14.78 1.70
CA ASP A 33 15.09 -13.43 2.08
C ASP A 33 13.96 -12.41 1.87
N ALA A 34 13.17 -12.54 0.81
CA ALA A 34 11.99 -11.73 0.60
C ALA A 34 10.94 -11.95 1.71
N VAL A 35 10.69 -13.20 2.08
CA VAL A 35 9.79 -13.52 3.20
C VAL A 35 10.29 -12.93 4.52
N ARG A 36 11.60 -13.00 4.78
CA ARG A 36 12.22 -12.40 5.97
C ARG A 36 12.08 -10.88 5.96
N LEU A 37 12.26 -10.26 4.82
CA LEU A 37 12.10 -8.82 4.63
C LEU A 37 10.64 -8.38 4.87
N ALA A 38 9.67 -9.09 4.30
CA ALA A 38 8.25 -8.80 4.52
C ALA A 38 7.86 -8.87 6.01
N LYS A 39 8.41 -9.83 6.75
CA LYS A 39 8.21 -9.91 8.21
C LYS A 39 8.81 -8.74 8.95
N ARG A 40 9.98 -8.24 8.52
CA ARG A 40 10.60 -7.05 9.09
C ARG A 40 9.75 -5.81 8.83
N PHE A 41 9.30 -5.58 7.61
CA PHE A 41 8.39 -4.49 7.28
C PHE A 41 7.13 -4.52 8.14
N LEU A 42 6.53 -5.70 8.32
CA LEU A 42 5.35 -5.84 9.17
C LEU A 42 5.63 -5.44 10.62
N ILE A 43 6.71 -5.96 11.21
CA ILE A 43 7.06 -5.69 12.61
C ILE A 43 7.44 -4.22 12.80
N ASP A 44 8.24 -3.68 11.90
CA ASP A 44 8.69 -2.29 11.92
C ASP A 44 7.53 -1.32 11.87
N THR A 45 6.66 -1.48 10.87
CA THR A 45 5.47 -0.62 10.72
C THR A 45 4.50 -0.73 11.91
N LEU A 46 4.30 -1.94 12.44
CA LEU A 46 3.47 -2.12 13.64
C LEU A 46 4.07 -1.42 14.85
N ALA A 47 5.38 -1.53 15.04
CA ALA A 47 6.07 -0.86 16.15
C ALA A 47 5.99 0.67 16.03
N ALA A 48 6.25 1.22 14.84
CA ALA A 48 6.10 2.64 14.55
C ALA A 48 4.66 3.12 14.78
N GLY A 49 3.67 2.34 14.31
CA GLY A 49 2.25 2.65 14.50
C GLY A 49 1.81 2.64 15.95
N ILE A 50 2.29 1.69 16.76
CA ILE A 50 2.00 1.67 18.20
C ILE A 50 2.66 2.86 18.90
N ALA A 51 3.89 3.21 18.54
CA ALA A 51 4.60 4.36 19.09
C ALA A 51 3.88 5.69 18.74
N GLY A 52 3.42 5.84 17.50
CA GLY A 52 2.71 7.04 17.03
C GLY A 52 1.24 7.14 17.44
N ALA A 53 0.66 6.06 17.99
CA ALA A 53 -0.78 5.93 18.22
C ALA A 53 -1.45 7.00 19.09
N ARG A 54 -0.67 7.79 19.84
CA ARG A 54 -1.15 8.81 20.78
C ARG A 54 -0.71 10.24 20.42
N THR A 55 -0.22 10.45 19.21
CA THR A 55 0.12 11.78 18.72
C THR A 55 -1.13 12.59 18.38
N ASP A 56 -1.05 13.91 18.42
CA ASP A 56 -2.18 14.83 18.15
C ASP A 56 -2.74 14.64 16.74
N VAL A 57 -1.87 14.33 15.76
CA VAL A 57 -2.32 14.06 14.38
C VAL A 57 -3.16 12.80 14.31
N VAL A 58 -2.81 11.74 15.06
CA VAL A 58 -3.60 10.51 15.13
C VAL A 58 -4.92 10.73 15.86
N GLU A 59 -4.94 11.46 16.96
CA GLU A 59 -6.19 11.85 17.64
C GLU A 59 -7.13 12.61 16.70
N SER A 60 -6.59 13.53 15.92
CA SER A 60 -7.38 14.30 14.94
C SER A 60 -7.89 13.40 13.82
N THR A 61 -7.07 12.46 13.35
CA THR A 61 -7.46 11.47 12.32
C THR A 61 -8.55 10.53 12.83
N ILE A 62 -8.48 10.09 14.10
CA ILE A 62 -9.52 9.25 14.72
C ILE A 62 -10.83 10.01 14.74
N ARG A 63 -10.86 11.28 15.21
CA ARG A 63 -12.08 12.08 15.23
C ARG A 63 -12.69 12.22 13.84
N ALA A 64 -11.88 12.51 12.82
CA ALA A 64 -12.33 12.61 11.44
C ALA A 64 -12.87 11.26 10.91
N ALA A 65 -12.18 10.16 11.21
CA ALA A 65 -12.55 8.82 10.77
C ALA A 65 -13.87 8.32 11.42
N GLN A 66 -14.23 8.81 12.59
CA GLN A 66 -15.47 8.46 13.27
C GLN A 66 -16.69 9.25 12.76
N THR A 67 -16.48 10.39 12.12
CA THR A 67 -17.56 11.22 11.58
C THR A 67 -18.34 10.45 10.50
N GLY A 68 -19.64 10.28 10.70
CA GLY A 68 -20.53 9.57 9.78
C GLY A 68 -20.51 8.02 9.89
N PHE A 69 -19.83 7.47 10.89
CA PHE A 69 -19.75 6.02 11.14
C PHE A 69 -20.24 5.63 12.54
N GLU A 70 -21.08 6.44 13.14
CA GLU A 70 -21.68 6.19 14.45
C GLU A 70 -22.50 4.89 14.43
N GLY A 71 -22.17 3.96 15.35
CA GLY A 71 -22.90 2.71 15.51
C GLY A 71 -22.50 1.55 14.62
N SER A 72 -21.44 1.65 13.81
CA SER A 72 -20.92 0.48 13.08
C SER A 72 -20.22 -0.48 14.03
N SER A 73 -20.85 -1.63 14.30
CA SER A 73 -20.23 -2.73 15.04
C SER A 73 -19.30 -3.52 14.12
N GLY A 74 -18.08 -3.79 14.56
CA GLY A 74 -17.09 -4.56 13.80
C GLY A 74 -16.06 -3.68 13.12
N GLY A 75 -15.10 -4.31 12.49
CA GLY A 75 -14.02 -3.61 11.78
C GLY A 75 -12.63 -4.04 12.22
N ALA A 76 -11.64 -3.30 11.81
CA ALA A 76 -10.24 -3.54 12.12
C ALA A 76 -9.78 -2.77 13.37
N VAL A 77 -8.78 -3.32 14.04
CA VAL A 77 -8.19 -2.72 15.24
C VAL A 77 -7.40 -1.46 14.88
N VAL A 78 -7.56 -0.41 15.66
CA VAL A 78 -6.66 0.73 15.70
C VAL A 78 -5.49 0.40 16.62
N TRP A 79 -4.27 0.43 16.09
CA TRP A 79 -3.07 0.00 16.82
C TRP A 79 -2.80 0.87 18.06
N GLY A 80 -2.44 0.22 19.16
CA GLY A 80 -2.17 0.92 20.42
C GLY A 80 -3.39 1.56 21.09
N ARG A 81 -4.61 1.26 20.61
CA ARG A 81 -5.87 1.82 21.12
C ARG A 81 -6.92 0.71 21.34
N ASP A 82 -7.75 0.87 22.33
CA ASP A 82 -8.96 0.05 22.49
C ASP A 82 -10.09 0.62 21.62
N LEU A 83 -9.89 0.51 20.30
CA LEU A 83 -10.78 1.06 19.29
C LEU A 83 -10.79 0.17 18.06
N ARG A 84 -11.98 -0.02 17.49
CA ARG A 84 -12.18 -0.62 16.17
C ARG A 84 -12.89 0.38 15.26
N LEU A 85 -12.47 0.42 14.01
CA LEU A 85 -13.07 1.27 12.98
C LEU A 85 -13.36 0.41 11.73
N PRO A 86 -14.27 0.84 10.85
CA PRO A 86 -14.42 0.24 9.54
C PRO A 86 -13.05 0.11 8.84
N ILE A 87 -12.89 -0.91 8.00
CA ILE A 87 -11.58 -1.29 7.43
C ILE A 87 -10.84 -0.12 6.79
N PRO A 88 -11.45 0.72 5.92
CA PRO A 88 -10.73 1.84 5.32
C PRO A 88 -10.28 2.88 6.34
N GLN A 89 -11.12 3.19 7.34
CA GLN A 89 -10.81 4.15 8.40
C GLN A 89 -9.71 3.64 9.32
N ALA A 90 -9.75 2.35 9.69
CA ALA A 90 -8.70 1.74 10.48
C ALA A 90 -7.35 1.74 9.73
N ALA A 91 -7.36 1.47 8.41
CA ALA A 91 -6.16 1.55 7.59
C ALA A 91 -5.60 2.98 7.54
N LEU A 92 -6.46 4.00 7.38
CA LEU A 92 -6.07 5.40 7.40
C LEU A 92 -5.44 5.79 8.74
N VAL A 93 -6.12 5.51 9.87
CA VAL A 93 -5.63 5.86 11.21
C VAL A 93 -4.32 5.15 11.52
N ASN A 94 -4.22 3.85 11.20
CA ASN A 94 -3.02 3.06 11.44
C ASN A 94 -1.85 3.52 10.55
N GLY A 95 -2.11 3.93 9.31
CA GLY A 95 -1.11 4.51 8.42
C GLY A 95 -0.60 5.85 8.94
N THR A 96 -1.50 6.73 9.38
CA THR A 96 -1.14 7.98 10.04
C THR A 96 -0.29 7.73 11.29
N ALA A 97 -0.67 6.75 12.11
CA ALA A 97 0.09 6.41 13.32
C ALA A 97 1.49 5.86 12.99
N ALA A 98 1.61 5.02 11.98
CA ALA A 98 2.90 4.47 11.55
C ALA A 98 3.88 5.56 11.11
N HIS A 99 3.36 6.59 10.41
CA HIS A 99 4.18 7.67 9.85
C HIS A 99 4.31 8.90 10.74
N ALA A 100 3.51 9.01 11.81
CA ALA A 100 3.43 10.21 12.66
C ALA A 100 4.77 10.64 13.28
N LEU A 101 5.70 9.73 13.49
CA LEU A 101 7.00 9.98 14.12
C LEU A 101 8.19 9.77 13.15
N GLU A 102 7.93 9.52 11.87
CA GLU A 102 8.96 9.24 10.85
C GLU A 102 9.91 8.09 11.27
N LEU A 103 9.38 7.08 12.00
CA LEU A 103 10.14 5.94 12.51
C LEU A 103 9.98 4.69 11.65
N ASP A 104 9.02 4.70 10.71
CA ASP A 104 8.74 3.59 9.81
C ASP A 104 9.81 3.46 8.73
N ASP A 105 9.88 2.28 8.13
CA ASP A 105 10.90 1.89 7.17
C ASP A 105 11.02 2.84 5.98
N PHE A 106 12.23 2.96 5.47
CA PHE A 106 12.49 3.64 4.20
C PHE A 106 12.73 2.61 3.10
N GLY A 107 11.64 2.17 2.45
CA GLY A 107 11.66 1.15 1.41
C GLY A 107 10.59 1.36 0.36
N GLY A 108 10.67 0.61 -0.75
CA GLY A 108 9.69 0.72 -1.82
C GLY A 108 9.69 2.11 -2.48
N CYS A 109 8.68 2.92 -2.19
CA CYS A 109 8.57 4.28 -2.73
C CYS A 109 8.96 5.40 -1.72
N GLY A 110 9.57 5.06 -0.64
CA GLY A 110 9.83 5.92 0.51
C GLY A 110 9.33 5.20 1.77
N HIS A 111 8.25 5.67 2.37
CA HIS A 111 7.64 5.04 3.54
C HIS A 111 6.51 4.08 3.16
N SER A 112 6.84 3.02 2.41
CA SER A 112 5.84 2.07 1.92
C SER A 112 5.14 1.30 3.03
N GLY A 113 5.79 1.10 4.18
CA GLY A 113 5.19 0.47 5.34
C GLY A 113 3.92 1.18 5.78
N ALA A 114 3.97 2.51 5.91
CA ALA A 114 2.84 3.32 6.36
C ALA A 114 1.60 3.24 5.46
N VAL A 115 1.74 2.87 4.19
CA VAL A 115 0.60 2.76 3.25
C VAL A 115 0.19 1.33 2.93
N VAL A 116 1.11 0.37 3.00
CA VAL A 116 0.87 -1.04 2.62
C VAL A 116 0.43 -1.88 3.81
N VAL A 117 1.19 -1.84 4.91
CA VAL A 117 0.95 -2.72 6.07
C VAL A 117 -0.40 -2.45 6.75
N PRO A 118 -0.83 -1.18 6.96
CA PRO A 118 -2.14 -0.90 7.54
C PRO A 118 -3.30 -1.46 6.72
N VAL A 119 -3.21 -1.41 5.39
CA VAL A 119 -4.21 -1.98 4.47
C VAL A 119 -4.28 -3.50 4.63
N VAL A 120 -3.13 -4.18 4.64
CA VAL A 120 -3.07 -5.64 4.82
C VAL A 120 -3.65 -6.05 6.17
N CYS A 121 -3.23 -5.38 7.26
CA CYS A 121 -3.72 -5.68 8.61
C CYS A 121 -5.22 -5.39 8.77
N ALA A 122 -5.71 -4.28 8.22
CA ALA A 122 -7.12 -3.94 8.28
C ALA A 122 -7.99 -4.93 7.48
N LEU A 123 -7.56 -5.35 6.30
CA LEU A 123 -8.26 -6.36 5.50
C LEU A 123 -8.20 -7.75 6.13
N ALA A 124 -7.14 -8.10 6.85
CA ALA A 124 -7.04 -9.36 7.58
C ALA A 124 -8.16 -9.50 8.64
N ALA A 125 -8.71 -8.40 9.15
CA ALA A 125 -9.83 -8.42 10.09
C ALA A 125 -11.12 -9.03 9.51
N ARG A 126 -11.24 -9.15 8.18
CA ARG A 126 -12.36 -9.86 7.53
C ARG A 126 -12.31 -11.37 7.77
N GLY A 127 -11.15 -11.89 8.16
CA GLY A 127 -10.92 -13.34 8.24
C GLY A 127 -10.67 -14.00 6.88
N GLY A 128 -10.36 -15.30 6.92
CA GLY A 128 -10.20 -16.12 5.71
C GLY A 128 -8.85 -15.95 4.98
N VAL A 129 -7.96 -15.06 5.43
CA VAL A 129 -6.63 -14.85 4.83
C VAL A 129 -5.55 -15.36 5.78
N SER A 130 -4.63 -16.17 5.26
CA SER A 130 -3.51 -16.68 6.05
C SER A 130 -2.39 -15.64 6.20
N GLY A 131 -1.55 -15.79 7.24
CA GLY A 131 -0.36 -14.96 7.40
C GLY A 131 0.63 -15.07 6.22
N ARG A 132 0.66 -16.22 5.53
CA ARG A 132 1.46 -16.39 4.29
C ARG A 132 0.94 -15.49 3.17
N GLU A 133 -0.36 -15.45 2.97
CA GLU A 133 -0.99 -14.54 1.99
C GLU A 133 -0.77 -13.06 2.32
N ALA A 134 -0.86 -12.70 3.60
CA ALA A 134 -0.56 -11.36 4.07
C ALA A 134 0.89 -10.93 3.72
N LEU A 135 1.86 -11.84 3.88
CA LEU A 135 3.26 -11.55 3.50
C LEU A 135 3.43 -11.40 1.98
N VAL A 136 2.73 -12.20 1.16
CA VAL A 136 2.70 -12.01 -0.31
C VAL A 136 2.09 -10.65 -0.66
N ALA A 137 1.00 -10.25 0.00
CA ALA A 137 0.35 -8.97 -0.22
C ALA A 137 1.26 -7.78 0.14
N ILE A 138 2.00 -7.87 1.25
CA ILE A 138 2.99 -6.85 1.64
C ILE A 138 4.05 -6.69 0.54
N LEU A 139 4.63 -7.80 0.07
CA LEU A 139 5.64 -7.76 -1.00
C LEU A 139 5.08 -7.20 -2.30
N ALA A 140 3.86 -7.57 -2.68
CA ALA A 140 3.20 -7.01 -3.86
C ALA A 140 3.06 -5.49 -3.75
N GLY A 141 2.65 -5.00 -2.58
CA GLY A 141 2.53 -3.56 -2.33
C GLY A 141 3.86 -2.82 -2.45
N TYR A 142 4.91 -3.31 -1.80
CA TYR A 142 6.24 -2.70 -1.86
C TYR A 142 6.83 -2.72 -3.26
N ASP A 143 6.73 -3.86 -3.98
CA ASP A 143 7.23 -3.98 -5.35
C ASP A 143 6.54 -3.01 -6.31
N LEU A 144 5.20 -2.92 -6.24
CA LEU A 144 4.47 -2.01 -7.10
C LEU A 144 4.79 -0.54 -6.80
N ALA A 145 4.84 -0.14 -5.54
CA ALA A 145 5.20 1.21 -5.15
C ALA A 145 6.62 1.57 -5.65
N ALA A 146 7.59 0.66 -5.50
CA ALA A 146 8.96 0.84 -5.99
C ALA A 146 9.01 0.99 -7.51
N ARG A 147 8.33 0.12 -8.26
CA ARG A 147 8.32 0.17 -9.74
C ARG A 147 7.66 1.42 -10.29
N VAL A 148 6.59 1.90 -9.62
CA VAL A 148 5.97 3.17 -9.99
C VAL A 148 6.94 4.33 -9.77
N LEU A 149 7.65 4.36 -8.65
CA LEU A 149 8.65 5.37 -8.35
C LEU A 149 9.83 5.31 -9.35
N GLU A 150 10.32 4.12 -9.69
CA GLU A 150 11.35 3.93 -10.73
C GLU A 150 10.87 4.49 -12.07
N GLY A 151 9.62 4.20 -12.45
CA GLY A 151 9.00 4.74 -13.67
C GLY A 151 8.84 6.25 -13.67
N ALA A 152 8.73 6.86 -12.48
CA ALA A 152 8.69 8.31 -12.27
C ALA A 152 10.09 8.95 -12.17
N GLY A 153 11.16 8.21 -12.46
CA GLY A 153 12.54 8.69 -12.46
C GLY A 153 13.31 8.39 -11.17
N GLY A 154 12.73 7.70 -10.22
CA GLY A 154 13.34 7.37 -8.95
C GLY A 154 13.15 8.44 -7.87
N TYR A 155 13.59 8.12 -6.66
CA TYR A 155 13.30 8.92 -5.46
C TYR A 155 13.77 10.38 -5.57
N ARG A 156 15.05 10.60 -5.88
CA ARG A 156 15.61 11.95 -5.90
C ARG A 156 15.02 12.85 -7.00
N PRO A 157 14.95 12.42 -8.28
CA PRO A 157 14.34 13.25 -9.33
C PRO A 157 12.86 13.52 -9.07
N HIS A 158 12.10 12.53 -8.60
CA HIS A 158 10.68 12.67 -8.29
C HIS A 158 10.44 13.73 -7.20
N ASN A 159 11.17 13.63 -6.10
CA ASN A 159 11.03 14.55 -4.97
C ASN A 159 11.60 15.94 -5.28
N ALA A 160 12.63 16.06 -6.14
CA ALA A 160 13.15 17.36 -6.58
C ALA A 160 12.12 18.19 -7.37
N LEU A 161 11.09 17.53 -7.94
CA LEU A 161 9.95 18.20 -8.56
C LEU A 161 8.89 18.66 -7.56
N GLY A 162 9.11 18.45 -6.27
CA GLY A 162 8.18 18.82 -5.20
C GLY A 162 7.13 17.74 -4.87
N TRP A 163 7.24 16.54 -5.43
CA TRP A 163 6.31 15.45 -5.14
C TRP A 163 6.78 14.62 -3.95
N HIS A 164 5.84 14.24 -3.08
CA HIS A 164 6.06 13.29 -2.00
C HIS A 164 5.83 11.86 -2.53
N SER A 165 6.89 11.09 -2.69
CA SER A 165 6.83 9.77 -3.33
C SER A 165 5.94 8.76 -2.59
N THR A 166 5.89 8.80 -1.26
CA THR A 166 4.96 7.97 -0.47
C THR A 166 3.51 8.25 -0.83
N GLY A 167 3.14 9.53 -0.98
CA GLY A 167 1.78 9.93 -1.37
C GLY A 167 1.45 9.57 -2.81
N THR A 168 2.37 9.83 -3.75
CA THR A 168 2.11 9.62 -5.18
C THR A 168 2.21 8.16 -5.61
N CYS A 169 3.19 7.40 -5.11
CA CYS A 169 3.44 6.02 -5.52
C CYS A 169 2.81 4.99 -4.56
N GLY A 170 2.62 5.37 -3.29
CA GLY A 170 2.10 4.47 -2.26
C GLY A 170 0.67 4.02 -2.50
N SER A 171 -0.17 4.84 -3.16
CA SER A 171 -1.53 4.47 -3.55
C SER A 171 -1.56 3.21 -4.43
N PHE A 172 -0.62 3.06 -5.35
CA PHE A 172 -0.46 1.84 -6.16
C PHE A 172 -0.05 0.64 -5.31
N GLY A 173 0.87 0.85 -4.35
CA GLY A 173 1.28 -0.19 -3.41
C GLY A 173 0.11 -0.67 -2.53
N ALA A 174 -0.65 0.26 -1.96
CA ALA A 174 -1.84 -0.04 -1.18
C ALA A 174 -2.88 -0.81 -2.00
N ALA A 175 -3.15 -0.39 -3.25
CA ALA A 175 -4.08 -1.06 -4.15
C ALA A 175 -3.62 -2.48 -4.51
N ALA A 176 -2.33 -2.68 -4.78
CA ALA A 176 -1.76 -3.98 -5.08
C ALA A 176 -1.90 -4.95 -3.90
N ALA A 177 -1.58 -4.49 -2.69
CA ALA A 177 -1.74 -5.26 -1.47
C ALA A 177 -3.21 -5.60 -1.20
N ALA A 178 -4.11 -4.61 -1.33
CA ALA A 178 -5.55 -4.81 -1.16
C ALA A 178 -6.10 -5.82 -2.17
N ALA A 179 -5.72 -5.72 -3.43
CA ALA A 179 -6.14 -6.63 -4.49
C ALA A 179 -5.75 -8.09 -4.18
N ARG A 180 -4.55 -8.31 -3.63
CA ARG A 180 -4.11 -9.64 -3.15
C ARG A 180 -4.95 -10.11 -1.98
N MET A 181 -5.15 -9.29 -0.95
CA MET A 181 -5.92 -9.61 0.24
C MET A 181 -7.39 -9.92 -0.07
N LEU A 182 -7.93 -9.30 -1.12
CA LEU A 182 -9.30 -9.50 -1.59
C LEU A 182 -9.44 -10.67 -2.57
N GLY A 183 -8.33 -11.30 -2.98
CA GLY A 183 -8.33 -12.39 -3.97
C GLY A 183 -8.86 -11.96 -5.33
N LEU A 184 -8.58 -10.72 -5.76
CA LEU A 184 -9.05 -10.22 -7.05
C LEU A 184 -8.40 -11.02 -8.19
N ASP A 185 -9.19 -11.28 -9.22
CA ASP A 185 -8.69 -11.83 -10.47
C ASP A 185 -7.81 -10.82 -11.22
N ARG A 186 -7.22 -11.25 -12.32
CA ARG A 186 -6.26 -10.43 -13.07
C ARG A 186 -6.86 -9.13 -13.61
N GLU A 187 -8.09 -9.17 -14.10
CA GLU A 187 -8.75 -8.00 -14.68
C GLU A 187 -9.04 -6.98 -13.58
N ARG A 188 -9.72 -7.40 -12.51
CA ARG A 188 -10.03 -6.53 -11.36
C ARG A 188 -8.80 -6.02 -10.64
N TYR A 189 -7.72 -6.81 -10.60
CA TYR A 189 -6.44 -6.34 -10.05
C TYR A 189 -5.87 -5.20 -10.90
N ALA A 190 -5.87 -5.35 -12.24
CA ALA A 190 -5.41 -4.30 -13.15
C ALA A 190 -6.27 -3.05 -13.05
N ASP A 191 -7.61 -3.20 -12.95
CA ASP A 191 -8.55 -2.09 -12.74
C ASP A 191 -8.28 -1.36 -11.43
N ALA A 192 -8.03 -2.10 -10.34
CA ALA A 192 -7.69 -1.51 -9.04
C ALA A 192 -6.43 -0.64 -9.12
N LEU A 193 -5.41 -1.08 -9.86
CA LEU A 193 -4.20 -0.26 -10.11
C LEU A 193 -4.51 0.96 -10.98
N GLY A 194 -5.37 0.82 -11.98
CA GLY A 194 -5.83 1.93 -12.83
C GLY A 194 -6.56 2.99 -12.00
N ILE A 195 -7.49 2.56 -11.15
CA ILE A 195 -8.23 3.44 -10.23
C ILE A 195 -7.29 4.11 -9.24
N ALA A 196 -6.31 3.38 -8.66
CA ALA A 196 -5.31 3.95 -7.75
C ALA A 196 -4.58 5.15 -8.38
N GLY A 197 -4.34 5.11 -9.69
CA GLY A 197 -3.73 6.22 -10.42
C GLY A 197 -4.53 7.53 -10.36
N THR A 198 -5.82 7.48 -10.09
CA THR A 198 -6.66 8.68 -9.94
C THR A 198 -6.59 9.31 -8.55
N PHE A 199 -6.01 8.59 -7.58
CA PHE A 199 -5.83 9.02 -6.20
C PHE A 199 -4.38 9.41 -5.88
N THR A 200 -3.50 9.43 -6.89
CA THR A 200 -2.12 9.83 -6.69
C THR A 200 -2.03 11.33 -6.39
N GLY A 201 -1.31 11.68 -5.34
CA GLY A 201 -1.10 13.05 -4.95
C GLY A 201 -0.20 13.11 -3.72
N GLY A 202 0.27 14.32 -3.43
CA GLY A 202 1.16 14.58 -2.31
C GLY A 202 2.33 15.44 -2.74
N VAL A 203 2.53 16.53 -2.02
CA VAL A 203 3.60 17.49 -2.27
C VAL A 203 4.46 17.66 -1.01
N TRP A 204 5.72 17.96 -1.19
CA TRP A 204 6.62 18.39 -0.13
C TRP A 204 6.38 19.89 0.20
N ALA A 205 5.26 20.20 0.77
CA ALA A 205 4.87 21.57 1.08
C ALA A 205 4.67 21.80 2.59
N PHE A 206 5.56 21.20 3.38
CA PHE A 206 5.52 21.30 4.85
C PHE A 206 6.91 21.52 5.43
#